data_e38a822e63799223413384323d7ab776
#
_entry.id   e38a822e63799223413384323d7ab776
#
_cell.length_a   1.000
_cell.length_b   1.000
_cell.length_c   1.000
_cell.angle_alpha   90.00
_cell.angle_beta   90.00
_cell.angle_gamma   90.00
#
_symmetry.space_group_name_H-M   'P 1'
#
loop_
_entity.id
_entity.type
_entity.pdbx_description
1 polymer ?
#
loop_
_entity_poly.entity_id
_entity_poly.type
_entity_poly.pdbx_seq_one_letter_code
_entity_poly.pdbx_strand_id
1 'polypeptide(L)'
;MENAPKEKKKGKVRFNKFLLFLNFSAILFLLLSYMPSHFSPKSIGYFSLFGLTYPFVLLANIFFIVFWFFKVKRFMLLSTVAIVLGFNHFTDFFQFSLGKSKVTTSEDRLEILTYNVHLFGLYDKEGNTKKRDEIFDLLNEEAADFLCFQEFFHSDQKNYFITRDTLIEFLPSKYYHERYTHAMNGRNYFGVSMFSKYPILNKGFIPFESDVNNFCIYADIKVNEDTIRIYNAHLQSIRFKPEDYAFVEDNKNQEELDTGIKRIARRLKIAFQKRQTQVDKVSASIADCRYPVVLCGDFNDPPLSYTYEAFTDLLEDSFIECGSGVGNTYNGAFPSFRIDYMMHSDEIEALDYRTLKADLSDHFPLVVGFRLKK
;
A
#
# COMPACT_ATOMS: atom_id res chain seq x y z
N MET A 1 -8.86 -6.03 66.10
CA MET A 1 -9.09 -6.54 64.73
C MET A 1 -9.58 -5.42 63.86
N GLU A 2 -8.67 -4.68 63.16
CA GLU A 2 -9.10 -3.69 62.15
C GLU A 2 -7.90 -3.13 61.35
N ASN A 3 -7.25 -3.97 60.53
CA ASN A 3 -6.16 -3.53 59.67
C ASN A 3 -6.28 -3.98 58.19
N ALA A 4 -7.45 -4.50 57.76
CA ALA A 4 -7.66 -5.01 56.39
C ALA A 4 -7.97 -3.95 55.30
N PRO A 5 -8.51 -2.73 55.56
CA PRO A 5 -8.86 -1.80 54.47
C PRO A 5 -7.71 -0.95 53.91
N LYS A 6 -6.61 -0.75 54.66
CA LYS A 6 -5.50 0.14 54.16
C LYS A 6 -4.58 -0.50 53.14
N GLU A 7 -4.32 -1.81 53.20
CA GLU A 7 -3.48 -2.51 52.19
C GLU A 7 -4.18 -2.66 50.84
N LYS A 8 -5.49 -2.98 50.82
CA LYS A 8 -6.28 -3.05 49.57
C LYS A 8 -6.35 -1.70 48.84
N LYS A 9 -6.43 -0.56 49.59
CA LYS A 9 -6.41 0.78 48.98
C LYS A 9 -5.04 1.12 48.42
N LYS A 10 -3.92 0.79 49.05
CA LYS A 10 -2.55 1.02 48.59
C LYS A 10 -2.26 0.20 47.30
N GLY A 11 -2.67 -1.05 47.23
CA GLY A 11 -2.55 -1.91 46.05
C GLY A 11 -3.30 -1.34 44.84
N LYS A 12 -4.55 -0.90 45.01
CA LYS A 12 -5.38 -0.30 43.96
C LYS A 12 -4.81 1.01 43.43
N VAL A 13 -4.22 1.85 44.28
CA VAL A 13 -3.55 3.10 43.87
C VAL A 13 -2.27 2.81 43.09
N ARG A 14 -1.46 1.83 43.50
CA ARG A 14 -0.25 1.41 42.76
C ARG A 14 -0.59 0.85 41.40
N PHE A 15 -1.61 0.01 41.28
CA PHE A 15 -2.09 -0.55 40.04
C PHE A 15 -2.58 0.53 39.07
N ASN A 16 -3.36 1.51 39.53
CA ASN A 16 -3.79 2.62 38.69
C ASN A 16 -2.62 3.50 38.19
N LYS A 17 -1.59 3.71 39.04
CA LYS A 17 -0.37 4.44 38.62
C LYS A 17 0.40 3.69 37.54
N PHE A 18 0.53 2.38 37.64
CA PHE A 18 1.16 1.54 36.63
C PHE A 18 0.40 1.58 35.31
N LEU A 19 -0.93 1.45 35.32
CA LEU A 19 -1.75 1.57 34.13
C LEU A 19 -1.70 2.96 33.48
N LEU A 20 -1.62 4.02 34.29
CA LEU A 20 -1.39 5.37 33.77
C LEU A 20 -0.03 5.49 33.07
N PHE A 21 1.01 4.91 33.65
CA PHE A 21 2.33 4.87 33.00
C PHE A 21 2.26 4.16 31.64
N LEU A 22 1.60 2.99 31.57
CA LEU A 22 1.39 2.28 30.31
C LEU A 22 0.57 3.12 29.30
N ASN A 23 -0.46 3.83 29.77
CA ASN A 23 -1.25 4.71 28.92
C ASN A 23 -0.41 5.87 28.36
N PHE A 24 0.42 6.52 29.18
CA PHE A 24 1.35 7.56 28.73
C PHE A 24 2.37 7.01 27.71
N SER A 25 2.87 5.79 27.94
CA SER A 25 3.73 5.11 26.96
C SER A 25 3.00 4.88 25.63
N ALA A 26 1.76 4.37 25.66
CA ALA A 26 0.95 4.17 24.46
C ALA A 26 0.69 5.49 23.70
N ILE A 27 0.42 6.59 24.44
CA ILE A 27 0.27 7.93 23.84
C ILE A 27 1.58 8.40 23.20
N LEU A 28 2.71 8.24 23.90
CA LEU A 28 4.02 8.61 23.33
C LEU A 28 4.32 7.86 22.04
N PHE A 29 4.09 6.53 22.02
CA PHE A 29 4.28 5.73 20.82
C PHE A 29 3.31 6.12 19.70
N LEU A 30 2.06 6.48 20.01
CA LEU A 30 1.08 6.99 19.06
C LEU A 30 1.56 8.31 18.42
N LEU A 31 2.04 9.26 19.23
CA LEU A 31 2.57 10.52 18.71
C LEU A 31 3.85 10.32 17.90
N LEU A 32 4.73 9.40 18.32
CA LEU A 32 5.92 9.04 17.54
C LEU A 32 5.55 8.39 16.20
N SER A 33 4.44 7.67 16.14
CA SER A 33 3.99 7.03 14.89
C SER A 33 3.50 8.03 13.83
N TYR A 34 3.17 9.28 14.20
CA TYR A 34 2.81 10.35 13.26
C TYR A 34 4.03 10.98 12.58
N MET A 35 5.24 10.86 13.17
CA MET A 35 6.44 11.51 12.63
C MET A 35 6.86 11.06 11.22
N PRO A 36 6.74 9.77 10.83
CA PRO A 36 7.21 9.30 9.52
C PRO A 36 6.53 9.95 8.33
N SER A 37 5.29 10.43 8.45
CA SER A 37 4.60 11.16 7.39
C SER A 37 5.21 12.55 7.14
N HIS A 38 5.73 13.21 8.15
CA HIS A 38 6.19 14.59 8.07
C HIS A 38 7.71 14.76 7.95
N PHE A 39 8.48 13.71 8.18
CA PHE A 39 9.95 13.79 8.17
C PHE A 39 10.58 12.80 7.20
N SER A 40 11.58 13.27 6.47
CA SER A 40 12.36 12.46 5.54
C SER A 40 12.99 11.24 6.23
N PRO A 41 12.81 10.02 5.70
CA PRO A 41 13.47 8.81 6.20
C PRO A 41 15.00 8.89 6.26
N LYS A 42 15.62 9.70 5.40
CA LYS A 42 17.07 9.94 5.46
C LYS A 42 17.45 10.73 6.71
N SER A 43 16.60 11.65 7.17
CA SER A 43 16.84 12.48 8.35
C SER A 43 16.56 11.75 9.66
N ILE A 44 15.42 11.04 9.74
CA ILE A 44 14.97 10.42 11.00
C ILE A 44 15.45 8.96 11.17
N GLY A 45 15.97 8.34 10.10
CA GLY A 45 16.56 7.00 10.16
C GLY A 45 15.61 5.92 10.68
N TYR A 46 15.93 5.32 11.85
CA TYR A 46 15.10 4.28 12.46
C TYR A 46 13.76 4.78 13.00
N PHE A 47 13.57 6.07 13.23
CA PHE A 47 12.27 6.61 13.65
C PHE A 47 11.19 6.44 12.56
N SER A 48 11.57 6.25 11.28
CA SER A 48 10.62 5.91 10.21
C SER A 48 9.84 4.62 10.50
N LEU A 49 10.38 3.71 11.33
CA LEU A 49 9.72 2.46 11.70
C LEU A 49 8.48 2.66 12.58
N PHE A 50 8.35 3.80 13.26
CA PHE A 50 7.20 4.05 14.11
C PHE A 50 5.88 4.10 13.33
N GLY A 51 5.89 4.49 12.06
CA GLY A 51 4.69 4.46 11.22
C GLY A 51 4.06 3.06 11.11
N LEU A 52 4.89 2.01 11.06
CA LEU A 52 4.41 0.62 11.03
C LEU A 52 3.71 0.20 12.32
N THR A 53 3.98 0.87 13.44
CA THR A 53 3.38 0.55 14.74
C THR A 53 2.00 1.17 14.93
N TYR A 54 1.60 2.11 14.07
CA TYR A 54 0.39 2.92 14.23
C TYR A 54 -0.88 2.11 14.53
N PRO A 55 -1.29 1.10 13.74
CA PRO A 55 -2.54 0.40 14.01
C PRO A 55 -2.54 -0.28 15.39
N PHE A 56 -1.41 -0.78 15.85
CA PHE A 56 -1.28 -1.46 17.15
C PHE A 56 -1.36 -0.45 18.32
N VAL A 57 -0.65 0.69 18.19
CA VAL A 57 -0.66 1.71 19.24
C VAL A 57 -1.97 2.49 19.26
N LEU A 58 -2.65 2.63 18.12
CA LEU A 58 -4.02 3.15 18.04
C LEU A 58 -4.98 2.26 18.84
N LEU A 59 -4.96 0.94 18.59
CA LEU A 59 -5.79 -0.02 19.33
C LEU A 59 -5.52 0.01 20.82
N ALA A 60 -4.23 0.13 21.24
CA ALA A 60 -3.86 0.28 22.64
C ALA A 60 -4.46 1.55 23.27
N ASN A 61 -4.46 2.67 22.55
CA ASN A 61 -5.06 3.92 23.01
C ASN A 61 -6.60 3.84 23.09
N ILE A 62 -7.25 3.21 22.11
CA ILE A 62 -8.69 2.93 22.14
C ILE A 62 -9.05 2.04 23.37
N PHE A 63 -8.24 1.00 23.64
CA PHE A 63 -8.40 0.19 24.84
C PHE A 63 -8.33 1.05 26.12
N PHE A 64 -7.36 1.98 26.23
CA PHE A 64 -7.25 2.86 27.38
C PHE A 64 -8.44 3.84 27.49
N ILE A 65 -9.01 4.33 26.41
CA ILE A 65 -10.23 5.14 26.43
C ILE A 65 -11.37 4.34 27.06
N VAL A 66 -11.63 3.13 26.58
CA VAL A 66 -12.67 2.24 27.10
C VAL A 66 -12.40 1.88 28.57
N PHE A 67 -11.18 1.49 28.92
CA PHE A 67 -10.79 1.13 30.28
C PHE A 67 -11.01 2.28 31.26
N TRP A 68 -10.55 3.48 30.94
CA TRP A 68 -10.69 4.65 31.81
C TRP A 68 -12.12 5.18 31.88
N PHE A 69 -12.91 5.01 30.84
CA PHE A 69 -14.34 5.33 30.89
C PHE A 69 -15.06 4.62 32.05
N PHE A 70 -14.75 3.35 32.31
CA PHE A 70 -15.33 2.58 33.37
C PHE A 70 -14.64 2.78 34.76
N LYS A 71 -13.41 3.29 34.78
CA LYS A 71 -12.62 3.42 36.04
C LYS A 71 -12.52 4.86 36.53
N VAL A 72 -11.98 5.76 35.74
CA VAL A 72 -11.77 7.18 36.08
C VAL A 72 -11.91 8.02 34.81
N LYS A 73 -13.11 8.48 34.51
CA LYS A 73 -13.49 9.13 33.22
C LYS A 73 -12.53 10.23 32.74
N ARG A 74 -11.94 11.02 33.65
CA ARG A 74 -11.01 12.08 33.27
C ARG A 74 -9.75 11.58 32.55
N PHE A 75 -9.31 10.35 32.80
CA PHE A 75 -8.11 9.79 32.18
C PHE A 75 -8.35 9.28 30.75
N MET A 76 -9.59 9.02 30.36
CA MET A 76 -9.91 8.69 28.98
C MET A 76 -9.56 9.83 28.01
N LEU A 77 -9.64 11.10 28.49
CA LEU A 77 -9.34 12.27 27.69
C LEU A 77 -7.89 12.28 27.19
N LEU A 78 -6.95 11.64 27.91
CA LEU A 78 -5.54 11.61 27.51
C LEU A 78 -5.36 10.94 26.14
N SER A 79 -5.85 9.70 25.98
CA SER A 79 -5.78 8.98 24.71
C SER A 79 -6.73 9.57 23.66
N THR A 80 -7.90 10.10 24.07
CA THR A 80 -8.83 10.77 23.14
C THR A 80 -8.16 11.96 22.48
N VAL A 81 -7.50 12.83 23.25
CA VAL A 81 -6.79 13.99 22.70
C VAL A 81 -5.67 13.56 21.76
N ALA A 82 -4.89 12.53 22.14
CA ALA A 82 -3.81 12.03 21.28
C ALA A 82 -4.34 11.50 19.93
N ILE A 83 -5.48 10.79 19.92
CA ILE A 83 -6.12 10.30 18.66
C ILE A 83 -6.68 11.48 17.85
N VAL A 84 -7.33 12.45 18.50
CA VAL A 84 -7.89 13.62 17.80
C VAL A 84 -6.80 14.46 17.13
N LEU A 85 -5.61 14.60 17.75
CA LEU A 85 -4.47 15.28 17.15
C LEU A 85 -3.97 14.63 15.85
N GLY A 86 -4.19 13.32 15.68
CA GLY A 86 -3.83 12.57 14.46
C GLY A 86 -5.07 12.04 13.73
N PHE A 87 -6.20 12.75 13.77
CA PHE A 87 -7.45 12.27 13.18
C PHE A 87 -7.36 12.02 11.66
N ASN A 88 -6.58 12.83 10.95
CA ASN A 88 -6.32 12.61 9.52
C ASN A 88 -5.67 11.24 9.28
N HIS A 89 -4.68 10.88 10.10
CA HIS A 89 -4.04 9.56 10.00
C HIS A 89 -5.01 8.40 10.28
N PHE A 90 -6.01 8.62 11.14
CA PHE A 90 -7.07 7.62 11.33
C PHE A 90 -7.88 7.43 10.05
N THR A 91 -8.23 8.51 9.36
CA THR A 91 -8.99 8.44 8.09
C THR A 91 -8.17 7.84 6.96
N ASP A 92 -6.84 7.98 6.96
CA ASP A 92 -5.96 7.33 5.98
C ASP A 92 -5.96 5.80 6.11
N PHE A 93 -6.16 5.29 7.34
CA PHE A 93 -6.20 3.85 7.62
C PHE A 93 -7.60 3.24 7.58
N PHE A 94 -8.63 4.01 7.91
CA PHE A 94 -9.97 3.47 8.08
C PHE A 94 -11.04 4.41 7.51
N GLN A 95 -11.85 3.87 6.60
CA GLN A 95 -12.99 4.57 6.02
C GLN A 95 -14.31 3.95 6.43
N PHE A 96 -15.27 4.81 6.80
CA PHE A 96 -16.65 4.41 7.02
C PHE A 96 -17.44 4.54 5.72
N SER A 97 -17.81 3.41 5.11
CA SER A 97 -18.70 3.43 3.94
C SER A 97 -20.14 3.74 4.39
N LEU A 98 -20.50 5.00 4.35
CA LEU A 98 -21.89 5.45 4.53
C LEU A 98 -22.63 5.53 3.17
N GLY A 99 -22.48 4.50 2.33
CA GLY A 99 -23.23 4.40 1.07
C GLY A 99 -22.72 5.32 -0.05
N LYS A 100 -21.44 5.66 -0.07
CA LYS A 100 -20.82 6.52 -1.09
C LYS A 100 -20.54 5.83 -2.45
N SER A 101 -20.86 4.55 -2.61
CA SER A 101 -20.77 3.93 -3.93
C SER A 101 -21.83 4.55 -4.84
N LYS A 102 -21.42 5.55 -5.58
CA LYS A 102 -22.20 6.07 -6.70
C LYS A 102 -22.05 5.06 -7.85
N VAL A 103 -22.83 3.97 -7.81
CA VAL A 103 -22.98 3.10 -8.98
C VAL A 103 -23.63 3.94 -10.08
N THR A 104 -22.82 4.67 -10.81
CA THR A 104 -23.22 5.37 -12.01
C THR A 104 -22.79 4.53 -13.20
N THR A 105 -23.73 3.88 -13.84
CA THR A 105 -23.58 3.36 -15.21
C THR A 105 -23.57 4.57 -16.14
N SER A 106 -22.45 5.30 -16.18
CA SER A 106 -22.28 6.41 -17.12
C SER A 106 -21.35 6.00 -18.24
N GLU A 107 -21.63 6.42 -19.46
CA GLU A 107 -20.76 6.23 -20.63
C GLU A 107 -19.37 6.86 -20.45
N ASP A 108 -19.23 7.79 -19.49
CA ASP A 108 -17.97 8.49 -19.16
C ASP A 108 -17.17 7.80 -18.03
N ARG A 109 -17.55 6.59 -17.58
CA ARG A 109 -16.82 5.83 -16.56
C ARG A 109 -15.59 5.16 -17.14
N LEU A 110 -14.45 5.34 -16.49
CA LEU A 110 -13.17 4.69 -16.78
C LEU A 110 -12.81 3.76 -15.63
N GLU A 111 -12.47 2.54 -15.90
CA GLU A 111 -12.12 1.56 -14.87
C GLU A 111 -10.64 1.19 -14.97
N ILE A 112 -9.92 1.36 -13.86
CA ILE A 112 -8.49 1.06 -13.75
C ILE A 112 -8.31 -0.07 -12.73
N LEU A 113 -7.56 -1.10 -13.12
CA LEU A 113 -7.12 -2.18 -12.25
C LEU A 113 -5.60 -2.09 -12.07
N THR A 114 -5.12 -2.08 -10.81
CA THR A 114 -3.70 -2.26 -10.48
C THR A 114 -3.50 -3.53 -9.68
N TYR A 115 -2.44 -4.26 -10.00
CA TYR A 115 -2.17 -5.56 -9.40
C TYR A 115 -0.69 -5.94 -9.44
N ASN A 116 -0.08 -6.13 -8.27
CA ASN A 116 1.19 -6.85 -8.18
C ASN A 116 0.89 -8.36 -8.35
N VAL A 117 1.22 -8.90 -9.51
CA VAL A 117 0.86 -10.27 -9.92
C VAL A 117 1.87 -11.32 -9.46
N HIS A 118 2.89 -10.94 -8.72
CA HIS A 118 3.94 -11.84 -8.20
C HIS A 118 4.40 -12.84 -9.28
N LEU A 119 4.81 -12.32 -10.42
CA LEU A 119 5.27 -13.07 -11.60
C LEU A 119 4.26 -14.13 -12.10
N PHE A 120 2.96 -13.94 -11.82
CA PHE A 120 1.88 -14.91 -12.14
C PHE A 120 2.11 -16.30 -11.51
N GLY A 121 2.74 -16.38 -10.33
CA GLY A 121 3.05 -17.65 -9.68
C GLY A 121 4.16 -18.45 -10.34
N LEU A 122 5.05 -17.81 -11.11
CA LEU A 122 6.14 -18.46 -11.84
C LEU A 122 6.98 -19.44 -11.00
N TYR A 123 7.19 -19.13 -9.72
CA TYR A 123 8.01 -19.93 -8.79
C TYR A 123 7.19 -20.77 -7.81
N ASP A 124 5.89 -20.84 -7.98
CA ASP A 124 5.06 -21.72 -7.15
C ASP A 124 5.43 -23.18 -7.38
N LYS A 125 5.40 -23.99 -6.28
CA LYS A 125 5.90 -25.38 -6.26
C LYS A 125 5.28 -26.29 -7.33
N GLU A 126 4.15 -25.91 -7.86
CA GLU A 126 3.42 -26.71 -8.84
C GLU A 126 3.89 -26.50 -10.29
N GLY A 127 4.88 -25.60 -10.53
CA GLY A 127 5.41 -25.30 -11.88
C GLY A 127 4.32 -24.93 -12.88
N ASN A 128 3.24 -24.35 -12.42
CA ASN A 128 1.92 -24.53 -12.97
C ASN A 128 1.41 -23.19 -13.50
N THR A 129 1.02 -23.19 -14.73
CA THR A 129 0.29 -22.07 -15.36
C THR A 129 -1.09 -21.85 -14.73
N LYS A 130 -1.55 -22.70 -13.81
CA LYS A 130 -2.87 -22.63 -13.19
C LYS A 130 -3.15 -21.28 -12.54
N LYS A 131 -2.23 -20.80 -11.68
CA LYS A 131 -2.40 -19.50 -11.02
C LYS A 131 -2.42 -18.35 -12.03
N ARG A 132 -1.57 -18.43 -13.06
CA ARG A 132 -1.60 -17.47 -14.18
C ARG A 132 -2.97 -17.50 -14.88
N ASP A 133 -3.50 -18.68 -15.16
CA ASP A 133 -4.76 -18.84 -15.88
C ASP A 133 -5.93 -18.33 -15.02
N GLU A 134 -5.93 -18.61 -13.70
CA GLU A 134 -6.90 -18.06 -12.76
C GLU A 134 -6.81 -16.51 -12.65
N ILE A 135 -5.60 -15.93 -12.73
CA ILE A 135 -5.44 -14.48 -12.82
C ILE A 135 -6.04 -13.96 -14.13
N PHE A 136 -5.83 -14.65 -15.25
CA PHE A 136 -6.42 -14.26 -16.53
C PHE A 136 -7.94 -14.30 -16.50
N ASP A 137 -8.53 -15.34 -15.90
CA ASP A 137 -9.98 -15.43 -15.72
C ASP A 137 -10.52 -14.25 -14.91
N LEU A 138 -9.87 -13.91 -13.78
CA LEU A 138 -10.22 -12.74 -12.98
C LEU A 138 -10.14 -11.43 -13.78
N LEU A 139 -9.08 -11.23 -14.56
CA LEU A 139 -8.91 -10.03 -15.38
C LEU A 139 -9.96 -9.93 -16.48
N ASN A 140 -10.37 -11.07 -17.04
CA ASN A 140 -11.41 -11.12 -18.06
C ASN A 140 -12.80 -10.84 -17.47
N GLU A 141 -13.08 -11.31 -16.25
CA GLU A 141 -14.32 -10.99 -15.52
C GLU A 141 -14.44 -9.50 -15.19
N GLU A 142 -13.35 -8.89 -14.71
CA GLU A 142 -13.33 -7.47 -14.36
C GLU A 142 -13.36 -6.56 -15.59
N ALA A 143 -12.76 -6.98 -16.71
CA ALA A 143 -12.75 -6.30 -18.01
C ALA A 143 -12.45 -4.79 -17.94
N ALA A 144 -11.54 -4.37 -17.05
CA ALA A 144 -11.19 -2.98 -16.83
C ALA A 144 -10.60 -2.32 -18.10
N ASP A 145 -10.83 -1.01 -18.25
CA ASP A 145 -10.33 -0.24 -19.41
C ASP A 145 -8.80 -0.10 -19.41
N PHE A 146 -8.21 -0.10 -18.19
CA PHE A 146 -6.75 -0.01 -17.98
C PHE A 146 -6.29 -1.04 -16.97
N LEU A 147 -5.18 -1.70 -17.28
CA LEU A 147 -4.54 -2.68 -16.41
C LEU A 147 -3.11 -2.25 -16.13
N CYS A 148 -2.73 -2.16 -14.85
CA CYS A 148 -1.40 -1.76 -14.39
C CYS A 148 -0.81 -2.88 -13.54
N PHE A 149 0.23 -3.55 -14.03
CA PHE A 149 0.84 -4.69 -13.34
C PHE A 149 2.23 -4.36 -12.81
N GLN A 150 2.52 -4.80 -11.60
CA GLN A 150 3.84 -4.86 -10.99
C GLN A 150 4.27 -6.33 -10.90
N GLU A 151 5.57 -6.58 -10.87
CA GLU A 151 6.14 -7.94 -10.96
C GLU A 151 5.58 -8.73 -12.15
N PHE A 152 5.46 -8.05 -13.28
CA PHE A 152 5.00 -8.65 -14.52
C PHE A 152 6.06 -9.57 -15.10
N PHE A 153 5.64 -10.78 -15.50
CA PHE A 153 6.48 -11.74 -16.19
C PHE A 153 5.92 -12.08 -17.57
N HIS A 154 6.79 -12.08 -18.58
CA HIS A 154 6.48 -12.51 -19.92
C HIS A 154 7.60 -13.38 -20.48
N SER A 155 7.26 -14.37 -21.29
CA SER A 155 8.22 -15.22 -21.99
C SER A 155 7.86 -15.34 -23.47
N ASP A 156 8.86 -15.26 -24.34
CA ASP A 156 8.72 -15.54 -25.78
C ASP A 156 8.72 -17.04 -26.09
N GLN A 157 8.78 -17.92 -25.07
CA GLN A 157 8.73 -19.36 -25.28
C GLN A 157 7.30 -19.82 -25.54
N LYS A 158 7.07 -20.48 -26.66
CA LYS A 158 5.74 -21.07 -26.98
C LYS A 158 5.27 -21.99 -25.85
N ASN A 159 3.97 -21.91 -25.52
CA ASN A 159 3.30 -22.71 -24.51
C ASN A 159 3.87 -22.55 -23.08
N TYR A 160 4.50 -21.42 -22.80
CA TYR A 160 4.96 -21.04 -21.46
C TYR A 160 4.22 -19.77 -21.02
N PHE A 161 4.85 -18.81 -20.39
CA PHE A 161 4.22 -17.56 -19.96
C PHE A 161 4.23 -16.50 -21.08
N ILE A 162 3.50 -16.72 -22.18
CA ILE A 162 3.29 -15.74 -23.27
C ILE A 162 2.29 -14.66 -22.84
N THR A 163 2.47 -14.13 -21.62
CA THR A 163 1.50 -13.36 -20.85
C THR A 163 1.00 -12.11 -21.59
N ARG A 164 1.92 -11.30 -22.14
CA ARG A 164 1.57 -10.10 -22.90
C ARG A 164 0.65 -10.45 -24.08
N ASP A 165 1.03 -11.42 -24.87
CA ASP A 165 0.33 -11.75 -26.12
C ASP A 165 -1.06 -12.32 -25.83
N THR A 166 -1.17 -13.14 -24.77
CA THR A 166 -2.45 -13.63 -24.26
C THR A 166 -3.35 -12.50 -23.78
N LEU A 167 -2.83 -11.52 -23.02
CA LEU A 167 -3.62 -10.38 -22.55
C LEU A 167 -4.13 -9.50 -23.69
N ILE A 168 -3.34 -9.30 -24.74
CA ILE A 168 -3.75 -8.55 -25.93
C ILE A 168 -4.84 -9.29 -26.70
N GLU A 169 -4.83 -10.61 -26.70
CA GLU A 169 -5.75 -11.44 -27.46
C GLU A 169 -7.18 -11.39 -26.90
N PHE A 170 -7.35 -11.52 -25.59
CA PHE A 170 -8.68 -11.66 -24.99
C PHE A 170 -9.22 -10.44 -24.25
N LEU A 171 -8.36 -9.52 -23.82
CA LEU A 171 -8.82 -8.27 -23.19
C LEU A 171 -9.14 -7.18 -24.22
N PRO A 172 -10.04 -6.24 -23.90
CA PRO A 172 -10.30 -5.08 -24.75
C PRO A 172 -9.07 -4.17 -24.91
N SER A 173 -8.01 -4.42 -24.15
CA SER A 173 -6.78 -3.64 -24.08
C SER A 173 -5.88 -3.92 -25.27
N LYS A 174 -5.94 -3.05 -26.29
CA LYS A 174 -5.16 -3.21 -27.54
C LYS A 174 -3.82 -2.47 -27.54
N TYR A 175 -3.65 -1.55 -26.60
CA TYR A 175 -2.44 -0.75 -26.47
C TYR A 175 -1.74 -1.11 -25.20
N TYR A 176 -0.41 -1.18 -25.22
CA TYR A 176 0.35 -1.53 -24.02
C TYR A 176 1.66 -0.75 -23.92
N HIS A 177 2.18 -0.62 -22.72
CA HIS A 177 3.49 -0.10 -22.39
C HIS A 177 4.15 -1.01 -21.36
N GLU A 178 5.34 -1.49 -21.69
CA GLU A 178 6.11 -2.40 -20.84
C GLU A 178 7.51 -1.85 -20.62
N ARG A 179 8.03 -2.06 -19.43
CA ARG A 179 9.43 -1.82 -19.10
C ARG A 179 9.95 -2.99 -18.30
N TYR A 180 11.02 -3.56 -18.80
CA TYR A 180 11.66 -4.71 -18.15
C TYR A 180 12.90 -4.29 -17.37
N THR A 181 13.07 -4.87 -16.18
CA THR A 181 14.26 -4.71 -15.33
C THR A 181 15.42 -5.50 -15.87
N HIS A 182 15.14 -6.73 -16.33
CA HIS A 182 16.12 -7.62 -16.92
C HIS A 182 15.42 -8.64 -17.84
N ALA A 183 16.22 -9.21 -18.73
CA ALA A 183 15.82 -10.31 -19.58
C ALA A 183 16.74 -11.51 -19.28
N MET A 184 16.15 -12.63 -18.89
CA MET A 184 16.90 -13.88 -18.64
C MET A 184 16.90 -14.72 -19.92
N ASN A 185 18.09 -15.14 -20.35
CA ASN A 185 18.30 -15.92 -21.59
C ASN A 185 17.74 -15.26 -22.85
N GLY A 186 17.54 -13.93 -22.85
CA GLY A 186 16.96 -13.17 -23.96
C GLY A 186 15.52 -13.55 -24.32
N ARG A 187 14.80 -14.24 -23.46
CA ARG A 187 13.43 -14.73 -23.73
C ARG A 187 12.46 -14.55 -22.56
N ASN A 188 12.93 -14.36 -21.35
CA ASN A 188 12.14 -14.23 -20.14
C ASN A 188 12.32 -12.81 -19.60
N TYR A 189 11.24 -12.05 -19.51
CA TYR A 189 11.22 -10.63 -19.19
C TYR A 189 10.49 -10.37 -17.89
N PHE A 190 11.11 -9.57 -17.03
CA PHE A 190 10.60 -9.23 -15.70
C PHE A 190 10.48 -7.71 -15.59
N GLY A 191 9.34 -7.21 -15.14
CA GLY A 191 9.20 -5.76 -15.05
C GLY A 191 7.84 -5.26 -14.60
N VAL A 192 7.44 -4.14 -15.17
CA VAL A 192 6.19 -3.45 -14.93
C VAL A 192 5.51 -3.26 -16.30
N SER A 193 4.18 -3.44 -16.35
CA SER A 193 3.44 -3.28 -17.58
C SER A 193 2.12 -2.55 -17.38
N MET A 194 1.63 -1.94 -18.44
CA MET A 194 0.36 -1.26 -18.52
C MET A 194 -0.33 -1.64 -19.82
N PHE A 195 -1.62 -1.96 -19.75
CA PHE A 195 -2.47 -2.21 -20.92
C PHE A 195 -3.63 -1.22 -20.92
N SER A 196 -4.04 -0.79 -22.08
CA SER A 196 -5.08 0.21 -22.29
C SER A 196 -6.01 -0.17 -23.44
N LYS A 197 -7.30 0.00 -23.21
CA LYS A 197 -8.31 -0.04 -24.27
C LYS A 197 -8.20 1.15 -25.24
N TYR A 198 -7.68 2.27 -24.73
CA TYR A 198 -7.58 3.54 -25.44
C TYR A 198 -6.17 3.77 -26.00
N PRO A 199 -6.04 4.56 -27.09
CA PRO A 199 -4.76 4.82 -27.73
C PRO A 199 -3.75 5.50 -26.80
N ILE A 200 -2.55 4.96 -26.73
CA ILE A 200 -1.42 5.56 -26.03
C ILE A 200 -0.71 6.52 -26.98
N LEU A 201 -0.68 7.80 -26.61
CA LEU A 201 -0.05 8.88 -27.39
C LEU A 201 1.44 8.99 -27.11
N ASN A 202 1.84 8.77 -25.85
CA ASN A 202 3.22 8.87 -25.41
C ASN A 202 3.50 7.85 -24.32
N LYS A 203 4.75 7.37 -24.22
CA LYS A 203 5.22 6.37 -23.28
C LYS A 203 6.51 6.84 -22.64
N GLY A 204 6.63 6.72 -21.35
CA GLY A 204 7.84 7.05 -20.65
C GLY A 204 8.05 6.23 -19.37
N PHE A 205 9.19 6.45 -18.73
CA PHE A 205 9.50 5.82 -17.46
C PHE A 205 10.40 6.73 -16.62
N ILE A 206 10.34 6.54 -15.30
CA ILE A 206 11.15 7.23 -14.33
C ILE A 206 12.12 6.21 -13.73
N PRO A 207 13.41 6.28 -14.05
CA PRO A 207 14.41 5.35 -13.55
C PRO A 207 14.77 5.66 -12.10
N PHE A 208 15.00 4.61 -11.32
CA PHE A 208 15.51 4.70 -9.96
C PHE A 208 16.97 4.25 -9.92
N GLU A 209 17.91 5.19 -9.84
CA GLU A 209 19.36 4.93 -9.95
C GLU A 209 19.88 3.95 -8.90
N SER A 210 19.25 3.91 -7.74
CA SER A 210 19.64 3.01 -6.65
C SER A 210 19.11 1.60 -6.78
N ASP A 211 18.23 1.31 -7.76
CA ASP A 211 17.60 0.02 -7.92
C ASP A 211 17.13 -0.22 -9.36
N VAL A 212 17.71 -1.26 -9.97
CA VAL A 212 17.38 -1.66 -11.36
C VAL A 212 16.08 -2.47 -11.45
N ASN A 213 15.54 -2.95 -10.32
CA ASN A 213 14.35 -3.79 -10.30
C ASN A 213 13.05 -3.01 -10.03
N ASN A 214 13.16 -1.75 -9.62
CA ASN A 214 12.03 -0.90 -9.31
C ASN A 214 12.08 0.34 -10.20
N PHE A 215 10.95 0.77 -10.71
CA PHE A 215 10.77 2.00 -11.47
C PHE A 215 9.29 2.35 -11.58
N CYS A 216 9.01 3.50 -12.15
CA CYS A 216 7.67 3.92 -12.52
C CYS A 216 7.60 4.08 -14.04
N ILE A 217 6.60 3.49 -14.68
CA ILE A 217 6.24 3.79 -16.06
C ILE A 217 5.07 4.75 -16.10
N TYR A 218 4.94 5.52 -17.20
CA TYR A 218 3.76 6.33 -17.44
C TYR A 218 3.36 6.30 -18.91
N ALA A 219 2.08 6.54 -19.16
CA ALA A 219 1.53 6.67 -20.51
C ALA A 219 0.56 7.83 -20.57
N ASP A 220 0.65 8.63 -21.64
CA ASP A 220 -0.37 9.62 -22.01
C ASP A 220 -1.39 8.93 -22.92
N ILE A 221 -2.63 8.88 -22.47
CA ILE A 221 -3.68 8.07 -23.08
C ILE A 221 -4.81 8.98 -23.54
N LYS A 222 -5.23 8.82 -24.79
CA LYS A 222 -6.34 9.56 -25.38
C LYS A 222 -7.65 8.89 -24.99
N VAL A 223 -8.45 9.59 -24.19
CA VAL A 223 -9.79 9.14 -23.78
C VAL A 223 -10.81 10.13 -24.34
N ASN A 224 -11.54 9.72 -25.37
CA ASN A 224 -12.43 10.60 -26.11
C ASN A 224 -11.67 11.85 -26.63
N GLU A 225 -12.09 13.06 -26.22
CA GLU A 225 -11.40 14.30 -26.60
C GLU A 225 -10.27 14.69 -25.63
N ASP A 226 -10.21 14.07 -24.46
CA ASP A 226 -9.26 14.37 -23.39
C ASP A 226 -8.01 13.50 -23.46
N THR A 227 -6.98 13.91 -22.75
CA THR A 227 -5.76 13.12 -22.53
C THR A 227 -5.51 13.03 -21.03
N ILE A 228 -5.32 11.82 -20.52
CA ILE A 228 -4.94 11.56 -19.14
C ILE A 228 -3.55 10.93 -19.09
N ARG A 229 -2.80 11.14 -18.01
CA ARG A 229 -1.56 10.42 -17.75
C ARG A 229 -1.78 9.41 -16.63
N ILE A 230 -1.51 8.15 -16.91
CA ILE A 230 -1.50 7.09 -15.90
C ILE A 230 -0.04 6.75 -15.57
N TYR A 231 0.31 6.80 -14.30
CA TYR A 231 1.56 6.31 -13.74
C TYR A 231 1.31 4.94 -13.11
N ASN A 232 2.20 3.99 -13.39
CA ASN A 232 2.23 2.68 -12.73
C ASN A 232 3.59 2.54 -12.04
N ALA A 233 3.57 2.61 -10.71
CA ALA A 233 4.77 2.62 -9.87
C ALA A 233 4.95 1.27 -9.16
N HIS A 234 6.18 0.74 -9.19
CA HIS A 234 6.63 -0.31 -8.29
C HIS A 234 7.82 0.22 -7.50
N LEU A 235 7.57 0.64 -6.26
CA LEU A 235 8.59 1.21 -5.40
C LEU A 235 9.38 0.12 -4.64
N GLN A 236 10.48 0.51 -4.01
CA GLN A 236 11.40 -0.39 -3.35
C GLN A 236 10.73 -1.28 -2.31
N SER A 237 10.72 -2.57 -2.56
CA SER A 237 10.32 -3.59 -1.58
C SER A 237 11.39 -3.75 -0.47
N ILE A 238 10.96 -4.32 0.67
CA ILE A 238 11.88 -4.57 1.81
C ILE A 238 12.87 -5.67 1.48
N ARG A 239 12.55 -6.57 0.54
CA ARG A 239 13.36 -7.72 0.11
C ARG A 239 13.72 -8.61 1.29
N PHE A 240 12.70 -9.08 1.99
CA PHE A 240 12.87 -10.10 3.01
C PHE A 240 13.51 -11.36 2.41
N LYS A 241 14.37 -11.99 3.19
CA LYS A 241 15.03 -13.24 2.83
C LYS A 241 14.40 -14.41 3.57
N PRO A 242 14.64 -15.66 3.15
CA PRO A 242 14.11 -16.83 3.84
C PRO A 242 14.41 -16.85 5.36
N GLU A 243 15.58 -16.35 5.77
CA GLU A 243 15.90 -16.21 7.20
C GLU A 243 15.06 -15.17 7.95
N ASP A 244 14.47 -14.19 7.26
CA ASP A 244 13.59 -13.19 7.87
C ASP A 244 12.17 -13.77 8.06
N TYR A 245 11.71 -14.59 7.13
CA TYR A 245 10.45 -15.35 7.26
C TYR A 245 10.54 -16.39 8.37
N ALA A 246 11.60 -17.22 8.37
CA ALA A 246 11.85 -18.19 9.42
C ALA A 246 11.96 -17.53 10.81
N PHE A 247 12.48 -16.29 10.88
CA PHE A 247 12.51 -15.53 12.13
C PHE A 247 11.14 -15.21 12.69
N VAL A 248 10.13 -14.99 11.84
CA VAL A 248 8.75 -14.69 12.28
C VAL A 248 8.01 -15.96 12.71
N GLU A 249 8.30 -17.10 12.10
CA GLU A 249 7.57 -18.36 12.30
C GLU A 249 8.07 -19.19 13.49
N ASP A 250 9.35 -19.13 13.82
CA ASP A 250 9.97 -20.00 14.83
C ASP A 250 10.12 -19.34 16.21
N ASN A 251 10.06 -20.15 17.27
CA ASN A 251 10.44 -19.74 18.63
C ASN A 251 11.97 -19.58 18.72
N LYS A 252 12.42 -18.37 19.08
CA LYS A 252 13.83 -18.00 19.15
C LYS A 252 14.32 -17.81 20.59
N ASN A 253 15.60 -18.06 20.81
CA ASN A 253 16.26 -17.60 22.04
C ASN A 253 16.50 -16.07 21.97
N GLN A 254 16.88 -15.46 23.12
CA GLN A 254 16.99 -13.98 23.24
C GLN A 254 18.04 -13.39 22.28
N GLU A 255 19.15 -14.08 22.02
CA GLU A 255 20.23 -13.61 21.14
C GLU A 255 19.82 -13.64 19.67
N GLU A 256 19.09 -14.67 19.25
CA GLU A 256 18.50 -14.78 17.92
C GLU A 256 17.43 -13.72 17.69
N LEU A 257 16.60 -13.42 18.72
CA LEU A 257 15.61 -12.36 18.68
C LEU A 257 16.26 -10.99 18.44
N ASP A 258 17.28 -10.64 19.23
CA ASP A 258 17.97 -9.36 19.09
C ASP A 258 18.64 -9.19 17.72
N THR A 259 19.25 -10.25 17.21
CA THR A 259 19.92 -10.26 15.90
C THR A 259 18.90 -10.13 14.76
N GLY A 260 17.81 -10.89 14.82
CA GLY A 260 16.74 -10.85 13.83
C GLY A 260 16.05 -9.51 13.75
N ILE A 261 15.67 -8.94 14.92
CA ILE A 261 15.06 -7.61 15.00
C ILE A 261 15.97 -6.53 14.37
N LYS A 262 17.26 -6.51 14.73
CA LYS A 262 18.22 -5.55 14.17
C LYS A 262 18.38 -5.70 12.65
N ARG A 263 18.38 -6.92 12.15
CA ARG A 263 18.50 -7.24 10.71
C ARG A 263 17.25 -6.71 9.97
N ILE A 264 16.05 -7.02 10.44
CA ILE A 264 14.78 -6.57 9.84
C ILE A 264 14.69 -5.04 9.91
N ALA A 265 14.95 -4.43 11.05
CA ALA A 265 14.93 -2.97 11.21
C ALA A 265 15.90 -2.27 10.26
N ARG A 266 17.09 -2.82 10.03
CA ARG A 266 18.07 -2.30 9.07
C ARG A 266 17.54 -2.38 7.62
N ARG A 267 16.91 -3.50 7.23
CA ARG A 267 16.30 -3.65 5.89
C ARG A 267 15.19 -2.63 5.66
N LEU A 268 14.29 -2.49 6.63
CA LEU A 268 13.20 -1.51 6.60
C LEU A 268 13.73 -0.09 6.45
N LYS A 269 14.71 0.30 7.29
CA LYS A 269 15.34 1.63 7.18
C LYS A 269 15.91 1.89 5.79
N ILE A 270 16.64 0.94 5.21
CA ILE A 270 17.24 1.06 3.87
C ILE A 270 16.12 1.18 2.82
N ALA A 271 15.07 0.39 2.92
CA ALA A 271 13.94 0.44 2.00
C ALA A 271 13.26 1.81 2.04
N PHE A 272 12.96 2.34 3.24
CA PHE A 272 12.36 3.67 3.39
C PHE A 272 13.22 4.80 2.79
N GLN A 273 14.54 4.76 3.01
CA GLN A 273 15.46 5.76 2.44
C GLN A 273 15.54 5.69 0.92
N LYS A 274 15.46 4.51 0.34
CA LYS A 274 15.41 4.33 -1.12
C LYS A 274 14.06 4.81 -1.69
N ARG A 275 12.94 4.41 -1.06
CA ARG A 275 11.61 4.86 -1.46
C ARG A 275 11.49 6.39 -1.46
N GLN A 276 12.02 7.07 -0.44
CA GLN A 276 12.06 8.53 -0.45
C GLN A 276 12.63 9.08 -1.76
N THR A 277 13.81 8.60 -2.21
CA THR A 277 14.42 9.09 -3.46
C THR A 277 13.57 8.77 -4.69
N GLN A 278 12.89 7.62 -4.68
CA GLN A 278 12.00 7.19 -5.76
C GLN A 278 10.75 8.08 -5.82
N VAL A 279 10.13 8.30 -4.66
CA VAL A 279 8.94 9.16 -4.50
C VAL A 279 9.25 10.59 -4.92
N ASP A 280 10.36 11.17 -4.47
CA ASP A 280 10.77 12.55 -4.84
C ASP A 280 10.83 12.71 -6.37
N LYS A 281 11.33 11.69 -7.11
CA LYS A 281 11.38 11.69 -8.58
C LYS A 281 10.00 11.57 -9.22
N VAL A 282 9.14 10.69 -8.71
CA VAL A 282 7.79 10.50 -9.24
C VAL A 282 6.95 11.74 -8.98
N SER A 283 7.01 12.31 -7.77
CA SER A 283 6.31 13.53 -7.40
C SER A 283 6.72 14.73 -8.27
N ALA A 284 8.02 14.88 -8.55
CA ALA A 284 8.48 15.93 -9.47
C ALA A 284 7.91 15.74 -10.89
N SER A 285 7.85 14.50 -11.39
CA SER A 285 7.24 14.21 -12.71
C SER A 285 5.74 14.46 -12.74
N ILE A 286 5.03 14.20 -11.63
CA ILE A 286 3.59 14.48 -11.49
C ILE A 286 3.36 16.00 -11.46
N ALA A 287 4.14 16.74 -10.69
CA ALA A 287 4.02 18.20 -10.59
C ALA A 287 4.25 18.91 -11.94
N ASP A 288 5.12 18.36 -12.80
CA ASP A 288 5.37 18.89 -14.15
C ASP A 288 4.35 18.40 -15.20
N CYS A 289 3.39 17.53 -14.83
CA CYS A 289 2.42 16.98 -15.77
C CYS A 289 1.29 17.97 -16.04
N ARG A 290 1.00 18.22 -17.32
CA ARG A 290 -0.09 19.09 -17.77
C ARG A 290 -1.45 18.42 -17.95
N TYR A 291 -1.48 17.10 -17.85
CA TYR A 291 -2.70 16.31 -18.00
C TYR A 291 -3.27 15.92 -16.66
N PRO A 292 -4.57 15.64 -16.55
CA PRO A 292 -5.12 14.92 -15.42
C PRO A 292 -4.34 13.63 -15.16
N VAL A 293 -3.99 13.37 -13.90
CA VAL A 293 -3.11 12.28 -13.49
C VAL A 293 -3.87 11.21 -12.72
N VAL A 294 -3.56 9.95 -13.02
CA VAL A 294 -3.79 8.82 -12.11
C VAL A 294 -2.45 8.19 -11.78
N LEU A 295 -2.13 8.03 -10.53
CA LEU A 295 -0.98 7.29 -10.02
C LEU A 295 -1.48 6.01 -9.36
N CYS A 296 -1.03 4.86 -9.84
CA CYS A 296 -1.36 3.56 -9.22
C CYS A 296 -0.11 2.70 -9.04
N GLY A 297 -0.25 1.63 -8.26
CA GLY A 297 0.76 0.59 -8.14
C GLY A 297 1.10 0.21 -6.70
N ASP A 298 2.14 -0.60 -6.58
CA ASP A 298 2.68 -1.07 -5.31
C ASP A 298 3.72 -0.06 -4.77
N PHE A 299 3.33 0.67 -3.73
CA PHE A 299 4.23 1.64 -3.09
C PHE A 299 5.08 1.00 -2.00
N ASN A 300 4.78 -0.24 -1.59
CA ASN A 300 5.50 -0.96 -0.55
C ASN A 300 5.56 -0.24 0.81
N ASP A 301 4.68 0.73 1.03
CA ASP A 301 4.63 1.59 2.23
C ASP A 301 3.18 1.79 2.72
N PRO A 302 2.91 1.72 4.03
CA PRO A 302 1.58 1.97 4.57
C PRO A 302 1.21 3.47 4.58
N PRO A 303 -0.07 3.83 4.89
CA PRO A 303 -0.54 5.22 4.87
C PRO A 303 0.24 6.18 5.80
N LEU A 304 0.80 5.73 6.92
CA LEU A 304 1.65 6.58 7.76
C LEU A 304 3.12 6.47 7.35
N SER A 305 3.44 6.96 6.18
CA SER A 305 4.79 6.99 5.62
C SER A 305 5.07 8.27 4.86
N TYR A 306 6.35 8.59 4.72
CA TYR A 306 6.79 9.67 3.83
C TYR A 306 6.30 9.47 2.38
N THR A 307 6.29 8.22 1.91
CA THR A 307 5.82 7.86 0.56
C THR A 307 4.38 8.30 0.33
N TYR A 308 3.50 7.96 1.27
CA TYR A 308 2.08 8.25 1.18
C TYR A 308 1.83 9.77 1.23
N GLU A 309 2.40 10.46 2.22
CA GLU A 309 2.24 11.90 2.38
C GLU A 309 2.72 12.68 1.15
N ALA A 310 3.92 12.35 0.64
CA ALA A 310 4.46 13.04 -0.53
C ALA A 310 3.62 12.89 -1.80
N PHE A 311 2.83 11.83 -1.93
CA PHE A 311 1.89 11.68 -3.04
C PHE A 311 0.54 12.36 -2.73
N THR A 312 0.05 12.31 -1.49
CA THR A 312 -1.20 12.98 -1.10
C THR A 312 -1.07 14.49 -1.01
N ASP A 313 0.15 15.03 -0.94
CA ASP A 313 0.40 16.47 -1.14
C ASP A 313 0.07 16.95 -2.58
N LEU A 314 0.01 16.03 -3.55
CA LEU A 314 -0.22 16.31 -4.97
C LEU A 314 -1.50 15.70 -5.53
N LEU A 315 -2.00 14.62 -4.95
CA LEU A 315 -3.08 13.79 -5.47
C LEU A 315 -4.06 13.39 -4.35
N GLU A 316 -5.30 13.14 -4.73
CA GLU A 316 -6.34 12.61 -3.84
C GLU A 316 -6.29 11.07 -3.81
N ASP A 317 -6.41 10.45 -2.63
CA ASP A 317 -6.45 9.00 -2.48
C ASP A 317 -7.88 8.49 -2.68
N SER A 318 -8.09 7.68 -3.71
CA SER A 318 -9.41 7.08 -4.03
C SER A 318 -10.00 6.24 -2.90
N PHE A 319 -9.16 5.69 -2.00
CA PHE A 319 -9.64 4.98 -0.81
C PHE A 319 -10.33 5.92 0.19
N ILE A 320 -9.81 7.14 0.36
CA ILE A 320 -10.42 8.14 1.24
C ILE A 320 -11.78 8.59 0.69
N GLU A 321 -11.90 8.74 -0.64
CA GLU A 321 -13.15 9.16 -1.27
C GLU A 321 -14.22 8.06 -1.26
N CYS A 322 -13.87 6.84 -1.66
CA CYS A 322 -14.83 5.77 -1.97
C CYS A 322 -14.58 4.45 -1.25
N GLY A 323 -13.46 4.32 -0.53
CA GLY A 323 -13.11 3.08 0.17
C GLY A 323 -13.94 2.80 1.41
N SER A 324 -13.77 1.60 1.95
CA SER A 324 -14.41 1.17 3.20
C SER A 324 -13.52 0.22 4.01
N GLY A 325 -13.68 0.26 5.34
CA GLY A 325 -12.89 -0.56 6.25
C GLY A 325 -11.42 -0.12 6.30
N VAL A 326 -10.49 -1.07 6.30
CA VAL A 326 -9.04 -0.82 6.40
C VAL A 326 -8.30 -0.89 5.06
N GLY A 327 -8.96 -1.31 3.98
CA GLY A 327 -8.43 -1.30 2.61
C GLY A 327 -7.17 -2.15 2.39
N ASN A 328 -6.91 -3.17 3.20
CA ASN A 328 -5.72 -3.99 3.09
C ASN A 328 -5.57 -4.60 1.70
N THR A 329 -4.39 -4.42 1.10
CA THR A 329 -4.03 -4.96 -0.22
C THR A 329 -2.98 -6.06 -0.16
N TYR A 330 -2.16 -6.11 0.90
CA TYR A 330 -1.15 -7.16 1.09
C TYR A 330 -1.71 -8.39 1.82
N ASN A 331 -1.45 -9.58 1.28
CA ASN A 331 -1.90 -10.89 1.79
C ASN A 331 -0.72 -11.85 2.08
N GLY A 332 0.48 -11.35 2.22
CA GLY A 332 1.67 -12.18 2.51
C GLY A 332 1.84 -12.51 3.99
N ALA A 333 2.99 -13.09 4.35
CA ALA A 333 3.30 -13.61 5.70
C ALA A 333 3.46 -12.52 6.78
N PHE A 334 3.68 -11.26 6.42
CA PHE A 334 3.79 -10.13 7.34
C PHE A 334 2.43 -9.49 7.60
N PRO A 335 2.30 -8.62 8.64
CA PRO A 335 1.04 -7.94 8.90
C PRO A 335 0.47 -7.28 7.65
N SER A 336 -0.81 -7.55 7.38
CA SER A 336 -1.52 -7.02 6.20
C SER A 336 -1.69 -5.51 6.32
N PHE A 337 -1.18 -4.79 5.33
CA PHE A 337 -1.32 -3.34 5.19
C PHE A 337 -1.89 -2.99 3.82
N ARG A 338 -2.39 -1.76 3.69
CA ARG A 338 -2.64 -1.14 2.41
C ARG A 338 -1.31 -0.59 1.90
N ILE A 339 -0.73 -1.20 0.87
CA ILE A 339 0.54 -0.81 0.26
C ILE A 339 0.43 -0.63 -1.25
N ASP A 340 -0.70 -1.04 -1.83
CA ASP A 340 -1.09 -0.72 -3.19
C ASP A 340 -2.11 0.42 -3.16
N TYR A 341 -1.96 1.36 -4.05
CA TYR A 341 -2.74 2.59 -4.07
C TYR A 341 -3.22 2.95 -5.46
N MET A 342 -4.29 3.76 -5.48
CA MET A 342 -4.74 4.46 -6.65
C MET A 342 -5.13 5.88 -6.24
N MET A 343 -4.39 6.86 -6.77
CA MET A 343 -4.52 8.27 -6.46
C MET A 343 -4.74 9.07 -7.74
N HIS A 344 -5.38 10.21 -7.66
CA HIS A 344 -5.71 11.01 -8.84
C HIS A 344 -5.63 12.51 -8.57
N SER A 345 -5.47 13.30 -9.62
CA SER A 345 -5.50 14.76 -9.56
C SER A 345 -6.94 15.28 -9.47
N ASP A 346 -7.07 16.55 -9.08
CA ASP A 346 -8.36 17.21 -8.81
C ASP A 346 -9.33 17.20 -9.99
N GLU A 347 -8.84 17.07 -11.23
CA GLU A 347 -9.67 17.01 -12.45
C GLU A 347 -10.38 15.65 -12.63
N ILE A 348 -10.07 14.68 -11.81
CA ILE A 348 -10.66 13.34 -11.82
C ILE A 348 -11.50 13.18 -10.55
N GLU A 349 -12.55 12.37 -10.61
CA GLU A 349 -13.38 11.96 -9.46
C GLU A 349 -13.36 10.43 -9.36
N ALA A 350 -13.06 9.89 -8.18
CA ALA A 350 -13.26 8.46 -7.92
C ALA A 350 -14.75 8.18 -7.66
N LEU A 351 -15.29 7.15 -8.30
CA LEU A 351 -16.70 6.77 -8.22
C LEU A 351 -16.94 5.60 -7.27
N ASP A 352 -16.00 4.67 -7.26
CA ASP A 352 -15.99 3.50 -6.36
C ASP A 352 -14.56 2.95 -6.21
N TYR A 353 -14.38 2.14 -5.17
CA TYR A 353 -13.11 1.53 -4.82
C TYR A 353 -13.35 0.08 -4.37
N ARG A 354 -12.70 -0.89 -5.02
CA ARG A 354 -12.86 -2.31 -4.71
C ARG A 354 -11.49 -2.98 -4.57
N THR A 355 -11.27 -3.65 -3.45
CA THR A 355 -10.15 -4.59 -3.28
C THR A 355 -10.69 -6.01 -3.49
N LEU A 356 -10.23 -6.69 -4.54
CA LEU A 356 -10.70 -8.03 -4.90
C LEU A 356 -9.99 -9.08 -4.04
N LYS A 357 -10.71 -9.76 -3.16
CA LYS A 357 -10.14 -10.77 -2.24
C LYS A 357 -9.90 -12.10 -2.96
N ALA A 358 -8.98 -12.10 -3.91
CA ALA A 358 -8.53 -13.27 -4.65
C ALA A 358 -7.16 -13.74 -4.13
N ASP A 359 -7.06 -15.01 -3.72
CA ASP A 359 -5.82 -15.61 -3.20
C ASP A 359 -4.93 -16.14 -4.33
N LEU A 360 -4.59 -15.23 -5.27
CA LEU A 360 -3.83 -15.53 -6.49
C LEU A 360 -2.42 -14.92 -6.50
N SER A 361 -2.15 -14.00 -5.55
CA SER A 361 -0.87 -13.35 -5.31
C SER A 361 -0.76 -13.06 -3.81
N ASP A 362 0.39 -12.63 -3.35
CA ASP A 362 0.57 -12.02 -2.02
C ASP A 362 0.05 -10.57 -1.95
N HIS A 363 -0.51 -10.06 -3.05
CA HIS A 363 -1.28 -8.83 -3.12
C HIS A 363 -2.71 -9.11 -3.61
N PHE A 364 -3.65 -8.24 -3.25
CA PHE A 364 -4.99 -8.24 -3.80
C PHE A 364 -5.12 -7.20 -4.92
N PRO A 365 -5.77 -7.52 -6.05
CA PRO A 365 -6.05 -6.53 -7.07
C PRO A 365 -6.90 -5.38 -6.52
N LEU A 366 -6.57 -4.17 -6.95
CA LEU A 366 -7.31 -2.97 -6.64
C LEU A 366 -7.97 -2.43 -7.90
N VAL A 367 -9.29 -2.22 -7.86
CA VAL A 367 -10.09 -1.70 -8.97
C VAL A 367 -10.77 -0.41 -8.53
N VAL A 368 -10.66 0.63 -9.35
CA VAL A 368 -11.28 1.94 -9.11
C VAL A 368 -11.95 2.44 -10.38
N GLY A 369 -13.20 2.85 -10.23
CA GLY A 369 -13.93 3.56 -11.28
C GLY A 369 -13.69 5.06 -11.17
N PHE A 370 -13.35 5.70 -12.28
CA PHE A 370 -13.08 7.13 -12.37
C PHE A 370 -13.97 7.84 -13.38
N ARG A 371 -14.07 9.15 -13.25
CA ARG A 371 -14.67 10.06 -14.22
C ARG A 371 -13.87 11.36 -14.28
N LEU A 372 -13.65 11.87 -15.49
CA LEU A 372 -13.12 13.23 -15.68
C LEU A 372 -14.20 14.25 -15.29
N LYS A 373 -13.85 15.21 -14.45
CA LYS A 373 -14.71 16.35 -14.11
C LYS A 373 -14.78 17.28 -15.34
N LYS A 374 -15.99 17.64 -15.77
CA LYS A 374 -16.23 18.57 -16.89
C LYS A 374 -16.22 20.01 -16.41
#